data_ce91b6216b13886bb66251d217f0ba81
#
_entry.id   ce91b6216b13886bb66251d217f0ba81
#
_cell.length_a   1.000
_cell.length_b   1.000
_cell.length_c   1.000
_cell.angle_alpha   90.00
_cell.angle_beta   90.00
_cell.angle_gamma   90.00
#
_symmetry.space_group_name_H-M   'P 1'
#
loop_
_entity.id
_entity.type
_entity.pdbx_description
1 polymer ?
#
loop_
_entity_poly.entity_id
_entity_poly.type
_entity_poly.pdbx_seq_one_letter_code
_entity_poly.pdbx_strand_id
1 'polypeptide(L)'
;MKKAQIVIDKYFLTGKVDKRIFGSFIEQLGRAVYQGIYQEGSPLSDEQGFRKDTLELVRELQVPIVRYPGGNFVSGFKWEDSVGPKELRPARPELAWGVIENNHFGLDEFVDWAKKADTDVMMAVNLGTRGPEEARNLLEYCNFKGGTYYSDMRLSLIHISEPTRLQLISY
;
A
#
# COMPACT_ATOMS: atom_id res chain seq x y z
N MET A 1 1.58 -45.97 6.07
CA MET A 1 1.68 -44.61 6.63
C MET A 1 3.12 -44.14 6.54
N LYS A 2 3.40 -42.96 5.94
CA LYS A 2 4.74 -42.37 5.97
C LYS A 2 4.97 -41.73 7.33
N LYS A 3 6.13 -41.99 7.96
CA LYS A 3 6.51 -41.35 9.23
C LYS A 3 7.47 -40.21 8.94
N ALA A 4 7.31 -39.08 9.63
CA ALA A 4 8.24 -37.95 9.61
C ALA A 4 8.68 -37.65 11.05
N GLN A 5 9.93 -37.23 11.21
CA GLN A 5 10.48 -36.81 12.49
C GLN A 5 10.94 -35.36 12.36
N ILE A 6 10.52 -34.50 13.29
CA ILE A 6 10.97 -33.11 13.41
C ILE A 6 11.80 -33.00 14.67
N VAL A 7 13.02 -32.50 14.56
CA VAL A 7 13.92 -32.24 15.68
C VAL A 7 14.09 -30.73 15.81
N ILE A 8 13.80 -30.18 16.97
CA ILE A 8 13.97 -28.76 17.29
C ILE A 8 15.02 -28.67 18.40
N ASP A 9 16.12 -27.97 18.13
CA ASP A 9 17.20 -27.77 19.09
C ASP A 9 17.56 -26.28 19.15
N LYS A 10 17.54 -25.69 20.36
CA LYS A 10 17.86 -24.27 20.59
C LYS A 10 19.32 -23.89 20.25
N TYR A 11 20.22 -24.89 20.17
CA TYR A 11 21.62 -24.70 19.80
C TYR A 11 21.87 -24.85 18.30
N PHE A 12 20.88 -25.31 17.55
CA PHE A 12 20.96 -25.51 16.10
C PHE A 12 20.18 -24.40 15.37
N LEU A 13 20.68 -23.14 15.49
CA LEU A 13 20.08 -21.98 14.84
C LEU A 13 20.58 -21.86 13.41
N THR A 14 19.67 -21.87 12.44
CA THR A 14 19.98 -21.72 11.02
C THR A 14 19.89 -20.27 10.52
N GLY A 15 19.22 -19.39 11.27
CA GLY A 15 19.09 -17.97 10.92
C GLY A 15 18.16 -17.21 11.84
N LYS A 16 18.14 -15.89 11.66
CA LYS A 16 17.21 -14.98 12.34
C LYS A 16 15.96 -14.81 11.46
N VAL A 17 14.79 -14.98 12.04
CA VAL A 17 13.52 -14.69 11.36
C VAL A 17 13.35 -13.18 11.20
N ASP A 18 13.20 -12.71 9.97
CA ASP A 18 12.85 -11.33 9.71
C ASP A 18 11.36 -11.10 10.03
N LYS A 19 11.06 -10.05 10.78
CA LYS A 19 9.67 -9.74 11.18
C LYS A 19 8.73 -9.52 10.00
N ARG A 20 9.25 -9.07 8.86
CA ARG A 20 8.46 -8.85 7.63
C ARG A 20 7.75 -10.11 7.12
N ILE A 21 8.18 -11.31 7.51
CA ILE A 21 7.47 -12.56 7.18
C ILE A 21 6.05 -12.59 7.78
N PHE A 22 5.79 -11.80 8.83
CA PHE A 22 4.47 -11.64 9.46
C PHE A 22 3.70 -10.43 8.90
N GLY A 23 4.12 -9.88 7.77
CA GLY A 23 3.44 -8.81 7.07
C GLY A 23 2.07 -9.21 6.54
N SER A 24 1.29 -8.22 6.20
CA SER A 24 -0.04 -8.36 5.63
C SER A 24 -0.10 -7.88 4.19
N PHE A 25 -1.20 -8.16 3.54
CA PHE A 25 -1.50 -7.78 2.17
C PHE A 25 -2.89 -7.18 2.09
N ILE A 26 -3.02 -6.11 1.32
CA ILE A 26 -4.31 -5.51 1.00
C ILE A 26 -4.41 -5.22 -0.50
N GLU A 27 -5.58 -5.42 -1.07
CA GLU A 27 -5.90 -5.18 -2.47
C GLU A 27 -7.19 -4.38 -2.60
N GLN A 28 -7.32 -3.60 -3.66
CA GLN A 28 -8.55 -2.90 -4.05
C GLN A 28 -9.61 -3.91 -4.53
N LEU A 29 -10.12 -4.68 -3.60
CA LEU A 29 -11.01 -5.81 -3.88
C LEU A 29 -12.13 -5.83 -2.84
N GLY A 30 -13.37 -5.92 -3.29
CA GLY A 30 -14.54 -6.02 -2.42
C GLY A 30 -14.59 -4.88 -1.40
N ARG A 31 -14.65 -5.23 -0.12
CA ARG A 31 -14.67 -4.28 1.00
C ARG A 31 -13.33 -4.22 1.76
N ALA A 32 -12.22 -4.60 1.13
CA ALA A 32 -10.93 -4.59 1.81
C ALA A 32 -10.43 -3.15 2.03
N VAL A 33 -10.51 -2.31 1.01
CA VAL A 33 -10.16 -0.90 1.10
C VAL A 33 -11.39 -0.06 1.41
N TYR A 34 -12.30 0.13 0.45
CA TYR A 34 -13.53 0.88 0.66
C TYR A 34 -14.48 0.11 1.61
N GLN A 35 -14.98 0.79 2.65
CA GLN A 35 -15.75 0.22 3.76
C GLN A 35 -14.95 -0.77 4.66
N GLY A 36 -13.68 -0.99 4.35
CA GLY A 36 -12.74 -1.75 5.16
C GLY A 36 -11.82 -0.82 5.95
N ILE A 37 -10.63 -0.51 5.42
CA ILE A 37 -9.70 0.42 6.07
C ILE A 37 -10.06 1.89 5.84
N TYR A 38 -10.87 2.20 4.84
CA TYR A 38 -11.25 3.54 4.43
C TYR A 38 -12.76 3.65 4.17
N GLN A 39 -13.39 4.66 4.77
CA GLN A 39 -14.82 4.96 4.59
C GLN A 39 -15.10 6.41 4.95
N GLU A 40 -15.19 7.29 3.97
CA GLU A 40 -15.56 8.69 4.20
C GLU A 40 -16.95 8.82 4.82
N GLY A 41 -17.10 9.78 5.73
CA GLY A 41 -18.40 10.09 6.37
C GLY A 41 -18.90 9.05 7.37
N SER A 42 -18.14 7.98 7.65
CA SER A 42 -18.49 7.01 8.67
C SER A 42 -18.20 7.56 10.09
N PRO A 43 -19.07 7.35 11.08
CA PRO A 43 -18.78 7.71 12.47
C PRO A 43 -17.60 6.92 13.06
N LEU A 44 -17.24 5.79 12.46
CA LEU A 44 -16.08 4.98 12.83
C LEU A 44 -14.79 5.46 12.18
N SER A 45 -14.84 6.41 11.24
CA SER A 45 -13.67 6.95 10.57
C SER A 45 -13.16 8.23 11.23
N ASP A 46 -11.90 8.54 10.98
CA ASP A 46 -11.32 9.83 11.28
C ASP A 46 -11.65 10.87 10.19
N GLU A 47 -11.11 12.09 10.34
CA GLU A 47 -11.34 13.21 9.42
C GLU A 47 -10.81 12.92 8.00
N GLN A 48 -9.83 12.03 7.87
CA GLN A 48 -9.27 11.61 6.59
C GLN A 48 -10.02 10.42 5.95
N GLY A 49 -11.01 9.86 6.66
CA GLY A 49 -11.80 8.72 6.21
C GLY A 49 -11.23 7.35 6.62
N PHE A 50 -10.16 7.30 7.42
CA PHE A 50 -9.59 6.02 7.87
C PHE A 50 -10.38 5.43 9.02
N ARG A 51 -10.75 4.16 8.91
CA ARG A 51 -11.49 3.42 9.91
C ARG A 51 -10.64 3.24 11.19
N LYS A 52 -11.04 3.88 12.27
CA LYS A 52 -10.33 3.83 13.57
C LYS A 52 -10.32 2.44 14.18
N ASP A 53 -11.44 1.73 14.08
CA ASP A 53 -11.57 0.36 14.57
C ASP A 53 -10.63 -0.61 13.86
N THR A 54 -10.48 -0.50 12.54
CA THR A 54 -9.53 -1.34 11.79
C THR A 54 -8.07 -0.94 12.06
N LEU A 55 -7.78 0.36 12.22
CA LEU A 55 -6.45 0.83 12.61
C LEU A 55 -6.01 0.25 13.96
N GLU A 56 -6.92 0.23 14.95
CA GLU A 56 -6.64 -0.34 16.27
C GLU A 56 -6.31 -1.82 16.17
N LEU A 57 -7.07 -2.61 15.41
CA LEU A 57 -6.81 -4.03 15.20
C LEU A 57 -5.47 -4.29 14.50
N VAL A 58 -5.11 -3.49 13.48
CA VAL A 58 -3.82 -3.62 12.78
C VAL A 58 -2.66 -3.33 13.72
N ARG A 59 -2.79 -2.32 14.58
CA ARG A 59 -1.79 -2.00 15.62
C ARG A 59 -1.67 -3.10 16.67
N GLU A 60 -2.81 -3.65 17.13
CA GLU A 60 -2.83 -4.77 18.09
C GLU A 60 -2.13 -6.01 17.52
N LEU A 61 -2.34 -6.30 16.22
CA LEU A 61 -1.66 -7.38 15.51
C LEU A 61 -0.17 -7.10 15.28
N GLN A 62 0.30 -5.88 15.50
CA GLN A 62 1.68 -5.46 15.25
C GLN A 62 2.18 -5.83 13.85
N VAL A 63 1.35 -5.56 12.83
CA VAL A 63 1.67 -5.88 11.43
C VAL A 63 2.90 -5.08 10.99
N PRO A 64 4.05 -5.73 10.71
CA PRO A 64 5.31 -5.01 10.49
C PRO A 64 5.39 -4.35 9.12
N ILE A 65 4.66 -4.85 8.15
CA ILE A 65 4.65 -4.34 6.76
C ILE A 65 3.35 -4.74 6.06
N VAL A 66 2.81 -3.83 5.24
CA VAL A 66 1.61 -4.11 4.42
C VAL A 66 1.94 -3.90 2.95
N ARG A 67 1.61 -4.90 2.13
CA ARG A 67 1.71 -4.83 0.67
C ARG A 67 0.43 -4.24 0.07
N TYR A 68 0.59 -3.27 -0.85
CA TYR A 68 -0.48 -2.53 -1.55
C TYR A 68 -0.03 -2.21 -2.99
N PRO A 69 -0.87 -1.98 -4.00
CA PRO A 69 -2.34 -1.98 -3.96
C PRO A 69 -2.97 -3.33 -4.31
N GLY A 70 -2.19 -4.39 -4.42
CA GLY A 70 -2.72 -5.72 -4.68
C GLY A 70 -1.91 -6.56 -5.65
N GLY A 71 -2.53 -7.60 -6.16
CA GLY A 71 -2.01 -8.52 -7.17
C GLY A 71 -2.67 -8.26 -8.52
N ASN A 72 -3.92 -8.72 -8.70
CA ASN A 72 -4.65 -8.54 -9.96
C ASN A 72 -4.96 -7.07 -10.26
N PHE A 73 -5.37 -6.32 -9.25
CA PHE A 73 -5.63 -4.88 -9.37
C PHE A 73 -4.42 -4.12 -9.91
N VAL A 74 -3.21 -4.37 -9.37
CA VAL A 74 -2.02 -3.63 -9.76
C VAL A 74 -1.67 -3.77 -11.24
N SER A 75 -2.05 -4.88 -11.88
CA SER A 75 -1.77 -5.14 -13.29
C SER A 75 -2.45 -4.17 -14.25
N GLY A 76 -3.53 -3.52 -13.82
CA GLY A 76 -4.23 -2.46 -14.56
C GLY A 76 -4.05 -1.06 -13.95
N PHE A 77 -3.44 -0.95 -12.79
CA PHE A 77 -3.39 0.28 -12.01
C PHE A 77 -2.40 1.29 -12.56
N LYS A 78 -2.84 2.53 -12.61
CA LYS A 78 -2.02 3.70 -12.95
C LYS A 78 -1.90 4.57 -11.70
N TRP A 79 -0.75 4.50 -11.03
CA TRP A 79 -0.55 5.16 -9.75
C TRP A 79 -0.71 6.69 -9.80
N GLU A 80 -0.40 7.31 -10.95
CA GLU A 80 -0.55 8.75 -11.17
C GLU A 80 -2.01 9.22 -11.11
N ASP A 81 -2.96 8.33 -11.41
CA ASP A 81 -4.39 8.63 -11.29
C ASP A 81 -4.86 8.66 -9.82
N SER A 82 -4.02 8.20 -8.88
CA SER A 82 -4.36 8.03 -7.45
C SER A 82 -3.68 9.03 -6.53
N VAL A 83 -3.07 10.08 -7.07
CA VAL A 83 -2.38 11.13 -6.32
C VAL A 83 -2.98 12.50 -6.60
N GLY A 84 -2.71 13.47 -5.72
CA GLY A 84 -3.26 14.82 -5.82
C GLY A 84 -4.71 14.95 -5.30
N PRO A 85 -5.40 16.08 -5.58
CA PRO A 85 -6.75 16.33 -5.09
C PRO A 85 -7.75 15.27 -5.57
N LYS A 86 -8.50 14.67 -4.65
CA LYS A 86 -9.41 13.55 -4.94
C LYS A 86 -10.45 13.86 -5.99
N GLU A 87 -10.98 15.08 -5.98
CA GLU A 87 -11.99 15.58 -6.92
C GLU A 87 -11.49 15.71 -8.37
N LEU A 88 -10.17 15.70 -8.56
CA LEU A 88 -9.54 15.77 -9.89
C LEU A 88 -9.08 14.39 -10.38
N ARG A 89 -9.16 13.36 -9.54
CA ARG A 89 -8.72 12.02 -9.91
C ARG A 89 -9.72 11.35 -10.86
N PRO A 90 -9.26 10.73 -11.95
CA PRO A 90 -10.16 10.08 -12.89
C PRO A 90 -10.72 8.77 -12.30
N ALA A 91 -12.02 8.54 -12.53
CA ALA A 91 -12.58 7.20 -12.33
C ALA A 91 -12.18 6.30 -13.50
N ARG A 92 -11.83 5.04 -13.19
CA ARG A 92 -11.39 4.04 -14.17
C ARG A 92 -12.20 2.75 -14.04
N PRO A 93 -12.49 2.07 -15.16
CA PRO A 93 -12.97 0.69 -15.09
C PRO A 93 -11.83 -0.20 -14.56
N GLU A 94 -12.10 -0.90 -13.48
CA GLU A 94 -11.18 -1.88 -12.91
C GLU A 94 -11.57 -3.27 -13.44
N LEU A 95 -10.67 -3.87 -14.23
CA LEU A 95 -10.99 -5.05 -15.03
C LEU A 95 -10.83 -6.36 -14.28
N ALA A 96 -10.05 -6.39 -13.20
CA ALA A 96 -9.85 -7.61 -12.41
C ALA A 96 -11.12 -7.97 -11.62
N TRP A 97 -11.84 -6.96 -11.11
CA TRP A 97 -12.99 -7.14 -10.23
C TRP A 97 -14.30 -6.61 -10.84
N GLY A 98 -14.25 -6.03 -12.04
CA GLY A 98 -15.42 -5.56 -12.77
C GLY A 98 -16.15 -4.39 -12.10
N VAL A 99 -15.41 -3.49 -11.45
CA VAL A 99 -15.95 -2.32 -10.75
C VAL A 99 -15.42 -1.02 -11.34
N ILE A 100 -16.00 0.11 -10.94
CA ILE A 100 -15.41 1.42 -11.20
C ILE A 100 -14.56 1.83 -10.01
N GLU A 101 -13.27 2.04 -10.23
CA GLU A 101 -12.35 2.60 -9.25
C GLU A 101 -12.35 4.13 -9.37
N ASN A 102 -12.68 4.82 -8.29
CA ASN A 102 -12.73 6.29 -8.25
C ASN A 102 -11.40 6.93 -7.79
N ASN A 103 -10.44 6.12 -7.38
CA ASN A 103 -9.12 6.54 -6.89
C ASN A 103 -9.16 7.46 -5.64
N HIS A 104 -10.25 7.47 -4.87
CA HIS A 104 -10.33 8.29 -3.65
C HIS A 104 -9.42 7.79 -2.52
N PHE A 105 -9.11 6.50 -2.52
CA PHE A 105 -8.07 5.92 -1.70
C PHE A 105 -6.92 5.50 -2.60
N GLY A 106 -5.91 6.34 -2.70
CA GLY A 106 -4.76 6.15 -3.56
C GLY A 106 -3.45 5.92 -2.80
N LEU A 107 -2.36 6.24 -3.48
CA LEU A 107 -1.01 6.07 -2.95
C LEU A 107 -0.78 6.90 -1.67
N ASP A 108 -1.19 8.16 -1.69
CA ASP A 108 -0.93 9.08 -0.59
C ASP A 108 -1.76 8.72 0.64
N GLU A 109 -3.04 8.39 0.44
CA GLU A 109 -3.92 7.91 1.52
C GLU A 109 -3.39 6.61 2.13
N PHE A 110 -2.88 5.68 1.31
CA PHE A 110 -2.32 4.45 1.83
C PHE A 110 -1.06 4.69 2.69
N VAL A 111 -0.20 5.58 2.25
CA VAL A 111 1.01 5.96 3.00
C VAL A 111 0.64 6.60 4.35
N ASP A 112 -0.34 7.49 4.37
CA ASP A 112 -0.79 8.13 5.60
C ASP A 112 -1.52 7.15 6.53
N TRP A 113 -2.32 6.25 5.96
CA TRP A 113 -2.91 5.14 6.71
C TRP A 113 -1.84 4.25 7.34
N ALA A 114 -0.80 3.88 6.58
CA ALA A 114 0.29 3.03 7.06
C ALA A 114 1.07 3.68 8.22
N LYS A 115 1.34 4.99 8.13
CA LYS A 115 1.93 5.76 9.26
C LYS A 115 1.06 5.69 10.51
N LYS A 116 -0.27 5.86 10.35
CA LYS A 116 -1.21 5.74 11.46
C LYS A 116 -1.32 4.33 12.00
N ALA A 117 -1.20 3.33 11.15
CA ALA A 117 -1.22 1.91 11.54
C ALA A 117 0.09 1.43 12.18
N ASP A 118 1.16 2.25 12.18
CA ASP A 118 2.52 1.90 12.62
C ASP A 118 3.07 0.68 11.86
N THR A 119 2.95 0.71 10.54
CA THR A 119 3.39 -0.37 9.64
C THR A 119 4.23 0.16 8.50
N ASP A 120 5.21 -0.61 8.04
CA ASP A 120 5.97 -0.31 6.84
C ASP A 120 5.14 -0.54 5.58
N VAL A 121 5.54 0.09 4.48
CA VAL A 121 4.86 -0.01 3.17
C VAL A 121 5.69 -0.83 2.21
N MET A 122 5.05 -1.85 1.60
CA MET A 122 5.54 -2.59 0.47
C MET A 122 4.68 -2.28 -0.75
N MET A 123 5.21 -1.49 -1.70
CA MET A 123 4.47 -1.18 -2.92
C MET A 123 4.67 -2.21 -4.00
N ALA A 124 3.55 -2.72 -4.53
CA ALA A 124 3.55 -3.46 -5.78
C ALA A 124 3.50 -2.48 -6.96
N VAL A 125 4.26 -2.76 -8.01
CA VAL A 125 4.32 -1.94 -9.23
C VAL A 125 3.68 -2.66 -10.40
N ASN A 126 3.04 -1.88 -11.29
CA ASN A 126 2.41 -2.41 -12.50
C ASN A 126 3.45 -2.71 -13.58
N LEU A 127 3.83 -3.97 -13.70
CA LEU A 127 4.62 -4.48 -14.84
C LEU A 127 3.76 -5.32 -15.82
N GLY A 128 2.46 -5.36 -15.61
CA GLY A 128 1.52 -6.06 -16.49
C GLY A 128 1.16 -5.23 -17.72
N THR A 129 0.58 -4.05 -17.52
CA THR A 129 0.18 -3.13 -18.59
C THR A 129 1.08 -1.90 -18.71
N ARG A 130 2.05 -1.75 -17.80
CA ARG A 130 3.05 -0.67 -17.78
C ARG A 130 4.46 -1.25 -17.70
N GLY A 131 5.47 -0.38 -17.64
CA GLY A 131 6.85 -0.80 -17.76
C GLY A 131 7.75 -0.36 -16.61
N PRO A 132 9.06 -0.63 -16.74
CA PRO A 132 10.06 -0.22 -15.74
C PRO A 132 10.14 1.30 -15.54
N GLU A 133 9.79 2.09 -16.55
CA GLU A 133 9.83 3.54 -16.47
C GLU A 133 8.82 4.05 -15.44
N GLU A 134 7.59 3.57 -15.46
CA GLU A 134 6.54 3.95 -14.51
C GLU A 134 6.86 3.48 -13.10
N ALA A 135 7.49 2.31 -12.97
CA ALA A 135 7.98 1.82 -11.68
C ALA A 135 9.08 2.72 -11.11
N ARG A 136 10.03 3.17 -11.96
CA ARG A 136 11.05 4.17 -11.59
C ARG A 136 10.40 5.50 -11.19
N ASN A 137 9.40 5.96 -11.93
CA ASN A 137 8.70 7.21 -11.65
C ASN A 137 7.98 7.17 -10.30
N LEU A 138 7.38 6.03 -9.94
CA LEU A 138 6.81 5.82 -8.62
C LEU A 138 7.88 5.88 -7.52
N LEU A 139 9.05 5.28 -7.73
CA LEU A 139 10.18 5.39 -6.81
C LEU A 139 10.64 6.83 -6.61
N GLU A 140 10.74 7.57 -7.69
CA GLU A 140 11.11 8.98 -7.68
C GLU A 140 10.08 9.79 -6.88
N TYR A 141 8.78 9.60 -7.17
CA TYR A 141 7.69 10.23 -6.43
C TYR A 141 7.81 9.99 -4.93
N CYS A 142 8.01 8.76 -4.50
CA CYS A 142 7.97 8.39 -3.10
C CYS A 142 9.26 8.71 -2.33
N ASN A 143 10.44 8.56 -2.93
CA ASN A 143 11.70 8.50 -2.20
C ASN A 143 12.60 9.73 -2.35
N PHE A 144 12.41 10.54 -3.38
CA PHE A 144 13.23 11.73 -3.58
C PHE A 144 12.69 12.92 -2.79
N LYS A 145 13.60 13.69 -2.19
CA LYS A 145 13.24 14.84 -1.35
C LYS A 145 12.69 16.02 -2.13
N GLY A 146 13.06 16.17 -3.39
CA GLY A 146 12.69 17.26 -4.28
C GLY A 146 13.74 17.45 -5.36
N GLY A 147 13.51 18.40 -6.29
CA GLY A 147 14.42 18.74 -7.38
C GLY A 147 14.30 17.82 -8.60
N THR A 148 13.29 16.96 -8.65
CA THR A 148 12.96 16.12 -9.80
C THR A 148 11.48 16.20 -10.10
N TYR A 149 11.08 15.88 -11.35
CA TYR A 149 9.70 16.06 -11.79
C TYR A 149 8.66 15.44 -10.86
N TYR A 150 8.82 14.16 -10.51
CA TYR A 150 7.83 13.45 -9.68
C TYR A 150 7.93 13.79 -8.21
N SER A 151 9.13 14.08 -7.69
CA SER A 151 9.26 14.54 -6.30
C SER A 151 8.66 15.94 -6.12
N ASP A 152 8.85 16.83 -7.08
CA ASP A 152 8.28 18.18 -7.06
C ASP A 152 6.75 18.13 -7.26
N MET A 153 6.25 17.21 -8.10
CA MET A 153 4.82 16.93 -8.21
C MET A 153 4.22 16.56 -6.85
N ARG A 154 4.83 15.62 -6.09
CA ARG A 154 4.36 15.27 -4.74
C ARG A 154 4.32 16.50 -3.83
N LEU A 155 5.40 17.27 -3.79
CA LEU A 155 5.48 18.46 -2.94
C LEU A 155 4.42 19.52 -3.30
N SER A 156 4.10 19.66 -4.58
CA SER A 156 3.10 20.63 -5.05
C SER A 156 1.65 20.19 -4.81
N LEU A 157 1.38 18.87 -4.87
CA LEU A 157 0.03 18.34 -4.81
C LEU A 157 -0.49 18.11 -3.38
N ILE A 158 0.39 17.84 -2.42
CA ILE A 158 -0.03 17.31 -1.11
C ILE A 158 0.55 18.08 0.08
N HIS A 159 1.43 19.05 -0.13
CA HIS A 159 2.19 19.70 0.93
C HIS A 159 2.93 18.72 1.86
N ILE A 160 3.20 17.50 1.40
CA ILE A 160 3.97 16.48 2.15
C ILE A 160 5.45 16.79 1.98
N SER A 161 6.07 17.31 3.02
CA SER A 161 7.50 17.70 3.04
C SER A 161 8.47 16.52 3.16
N GLU A 162 8.02 15.36 3.65
CA GLU A 162 8.87 14.22 3.93
C GLU A 162 8.73 13.12 2.87
N PRO A 163 9.85 12.61 2.31
CA PRO A 163 9.80 11.45 1.42
C PRO A 163 9.36 10.20 2.20
N THR A 164 8.49 9.43 1.60
CA THR A 164 8.11 8.13 2.14
C THR A 164 9.14 7.11 1.68
N ARG A 165 9.87 6.50 2.61
CA ARG A 165 10.78 5.39 2.26
C ARG A 165 9.94 4.17 1.92
N LEU A 166 9.70 3.95 0.64
CA LEU A 166 9.07 2.73 0.16
C LEU A 166 10.10 1.61 -0.02
N GLN A 167 9.75 0.43 0.43
CA GLN A 167 10.39 -0.80 -0.02
C GLN A 167 9.61 -1.31 -1.23
N LEU A 168 10.22 -1.25 -2.42
CA LEU A 168 9.59 -1.77 -3.63
C LEU A 168 9.87 -3.25 -3.80
N ILE A 169 8.82 -3.99 -4.13
CA ILE A 169 8.93 -5.34 -4.68
C ILE A 169 8.23 -5.32 -6.04
N SER A 170 8.97 -5.69 -7.08
CA SER A 170 8.43 -5.92 -8.41
C SER A 170 7.85 -7.34 -8.50
N TYR A 171 6.75 -7.47 -9.18
CA TYR A 171 6.23 -8.73 -9.71
C TYR A 171 6.30 -8.70 -11.23
#